data_c5e5831d14ddd4c3b4ecc983f45e88d8
#
_entry.id   c5e5831d14ddd4c3b4ecc983f45e88d8
#
_cell.length_a   1.000
_cell.length_b   1.000
_cell.length_c   1.000
_cell.angle_alpha   90.00
_cell.angle_beta   90.00
_cell.angle_gamma   90.00
#
_symmetry.space_group_name_H-M   'P 1'
#
loop_
_entity.id
_entity.type
_entity.pdbx_description
1 polymer ?
#
loop_
_entity_poly.entity_id
_entity_poly.type
_entity_poly.pdbx_seq_one_letter_code
_entity_poly.pdbx_strand_id
1 'polypeptide(L)'
;MSLITVGTMAFDAIETPFGKTDQIVGGSATYVAYAASNFVKPVQQISIVGYDFPKEEMEELKRRGVQLEGVEIVKDKKSFFWSGRYHEDMNSRDTLVTDLNVLADFKPVIPESYQGAEFLMLGNLAPAIQTSVINQLKERPKLIVMDTMNFWMEIAMDDLKVVLKQVDLLLVNDAEARQLTGQFSLVKAAKSIMQMGPKYLIIKKGEHGALLFHGADVFFAPALPLEDVFDPTGAGDTFAGGFIGHLARTGDISFENMKRAIIVGSAMASFCVEKFGPTRLKEITSEDISFRIQQFKDLVSFEIELV
;
A
#
# COMPACT_ATOMS: atom_id res chain seq x y z
N MET A 1 12.26 14.91 3.57
CA MET A 1 10.80 15.14 3.49
C MET A 1 10.11 14.12 4.38
N SER A 2 8.97 14.45 4.95
CA SER A 2 8.23 13.57 5.85
C SER A 2 7.04 12.90 5.13
N LEU A 3 6.73 11.68 5.54
CA LEU A 3 5.64 10.86 5.02
C LEU A 3 4.73 10.42 6.17
N ILE A 4 3.46 10.81 6.14
CA ILE A 4 2.43 10.21 7.00
C ILE A 4 1.88 8.95 6.32
N THR A 5 1.77 7.87 7.10
CA THR A 5 1.10 6.64 6.69
C THR A 5 -0.06 6.35 7.63
N VAL A 6 -1.23 6.09 7.09
CA VAL A 6 -2.44 5.79 7.85
C VAL A 6 -2.99 4.45 7.39
N GLY A 7 -3.26 3.54 8.31
CA GLY A 7 -3.76 2.21 7.97
C GLY A 7 -3.80 1.30 9.18
N THR A 8 -4.02 0.02 8.95
CA THR A 8 -4.06 -1.00 9.99
C THR A 8 -2.66 -1.48 10.37
N MET A 9 -2.43 -1.65 11.67
CA MET A 9 -1.43 -2.54 12.25
C MET A 9 -2.20 -3.71 12.86
N ALA A 10 -1.95 -4.93 12.40
CA ALA A 10 -2.89 -6.03 12.55
C ALA A 10 -2.20 -7.37 12.76
N PHE A 11 -3.00 -8.40 12.98
CA PHE A 11 -2.60 -9.77 12.80
C PHE A 11 -3.32 -10.40 11.62
N ASP A 12 -2.58 -11.22 10.88
CA ASP A 12 -3.09 -12.01 9.77
C ASP A 12 -2.87 -13.50 10.04
N ALA A 13 -3.85 -14.36 9.64
CA ALA A 13 -3.68 -15.79 9.53
C ALA A 13 -3.91 -16.18 8.06
N ILE A 14 -2.87 -16.73 7.45
CA ILE A 14 -2.80 -16.89 6.00
C ILE A 14 -2.64 -18.35 5.66
N GLU A 15 -3.45 -18.84 4.73
CA GLU A 15 -3.35 -20.16 4.14
C GLU A 15 -3.12 -20.03 2.64
N THR A 16 -2.06 -20.66 2.13
CA THR A 16 -1.71 -20.71 0.70
C THR A 16 -1.37 -22.15 0.32
N PRO A 17 -1.24 -22.49 -0.97
CA PRO A 17 -0.73 -23.80 -1.38
C PRO A 17 0.66 -24.15 -0.82
N PHE A 18 1.44 -23.14 -0.44
CA PHE A 18 2.80 -23.30 0.11
C PHE A 18 2.85 -23.47 1.64
N GLY A 19 1.74 -23.24 2.34
CA GLY A 19 1.70 -23.41 3.80
C GLY A 19 0.63 -22.57 4.49
N LYS A 20 0.73 -22.55 5.81
CA LYS A 20 -0.23 -21.86 6.68
C LYS A 20 0.47 -21.18 7.85
N THR A 21 -0.07 -20.02 8.24
CA THR A 21 0.30 -19.32 9.47
C THR A 21 -0.92 -19.21 10.38
N ASP A 22 -0.70 -19.24 11.70
CA ASP A 22 -1.80 -19.09 12.65
C ASP A 22 -2.06 -17.61 13.00
N GLN A 23 -0.99 -16.87 13.29
CA GLN A 23 -1.06 -15.46 13.62
C GLN A 23 0.29 -14.81 13.39
N ILE A 24 0.36 -13.92 12.41
CA ILE A 24 1.56 -13.15 12.10
C ILE A 24 1.22 -11.66 12.07
N VAL A 25 2.21 -10.81 12.30
CA VAL A 25 2.02 -9.36 12.16
C VAL A 25 1.76 -9.02 10.70
N GLY A 26 0.76 -8.18 10.47
CA GLY A 26 0.34 -7.70 9.17
C GLY A 26 -0.32 -6.32 9.25
N GLY A 27 -1.23 -6.07 8.34
CA GLY A 27 -1.96 -4.81 8.23
C GLY A 27 -1.30 -3.80 7.29
N SER A 28 -2.12 -3.04 6.58
CA SER A 28 -1.70 -2.14 5.50
C SER A 28 -0.60 -1.17 5.89
N ALA A 29 -0.75 -0.50 7.05
CA ALA A 29 0.24 0.46 7.50
C ALA A 29 1.57 -0.18 7.92
N THR A 30 1.55 -1.42 8.41
CA THR A 30 2.77 -2.19 8.71
C THR A 30 3.59 -2.43 7.46
N TYR A 31 2.98 -2.94 6.40
CA TYR A 31 3.66 -3.22 5.13
C TYR A 31 4.15 -1.92 4.45
N VAL A 32 3.30 -0.88 4.42
CA VAL A 32 3.69 0.44 3.90
C VAL A 32 4.91 0.98 4.65
N ALA A 33 4.91 0.91 6.00
CA ALA A 33 6.02 1.43 6.81
C ALA A 33 7.32 0.66 6.58
N TYR A 34 7.28 -0.68 6.53
CA TYR A 34 8.45 -1.49 6.22
C TYR A 34 9.05 -1.17 4.85
N ALA A 35 8.21 -0.99 3.84
CA ALA A 35 8.68 -0.65 2.51
C ALA A 35 9.22 0.79 2.43
N ALA A 36 8.45 1.79 2.90
CA ALA A 36 8.78 3.20 2.79
C ALA A 36 10.04 3.59 3.59
N SER A 37 10.25 2.97 4.77
CA SER A 37 11.39 3.28 5.65
C SER A 37 12.77 2.97 5.05
N ASN A 38 12.82 2.22 3.94
CA ASN A 38 14.05 2.02 3.16
C ASN A 38 14.42 3.25 2.31
N PHE A 39 13.48 4.18 2.10
CA PHE A 39 13.67 5.31 1.19
C PHE A 39 13.59 6.67 1.88
N VAL A 40 12.71 6.82 2.86
CA VAL A 40 12.45 8.09 3.55
C VAL A 40 12.38 7.92 5.05
N LYS A 41 12.87 8.93 5.78
CA LYS A 41 12.78 9.04 7.24
C LYS A 41 12.55 10.50 7.61
N PRO A 42 11.62 10.79 8.54
CA PRO A 42 10.76 9.86 9.25
C PRO A 42 9.58 9.35 8.40
N VAL A 43 9.11 8.13 8.68
CA VAL A 43 7.78 7.64 8.35
C VAL A 43 6.90 7.83 9.58
N GLN A 44 5.85 8.63 9.48
CA GLN A 44 4.98 9.04 10.57
C GLN A 44 3.70 8.19 10.54
N GLN A 45 3.63 7.18 11.44
CA GLN A 45 2.59 6.18 11.43
C GLN A 45 1.37 6.63 12.23
N ILE A 46 0.17 6.47 11.65
CA ILE A 46 -1.12 6.64 12.31
C ILE A 46 -1.88 5.33 12.22
N SER A 47 -2.19 4.73 13.36
CA SER A 47 -2.87 3.44 13.47
C SER A 47 -3.45 3.24 14.86
N ILE A 48 -4.07 2.08 15.08
CA ILE A 48 -4.54 1.62 16.38
C ILE A 48 -4.19 0.14 16.56
N VAL A 49 -3.74 -0.22 17.75
CA VAL A 49 -3.42 -1.60 18.13
C VAL A 49 -4.01 -1.94 19.50
N GLY A 50 -4.22 -3.21 19.75
CA GLY A 50 -4.64 -3.72 21.04
C GLY A 50 -3.47 -4.03 21.98
N TYR A 51 -3.80 -4.51 23.18
CA TYR A 51 -2.83 -4.90 24.20
C TYR A 51 -1.94 -6.07 23.78
N ASP A 52 -2.36 -6.82 22.80
CA ASP A 52 -1.73 -8.05 22.29
C ASP A 52 -0.70 -7.80 21.18
N PHE A 53 -0.58 -6.56 20.68
CA PHE A 53 0.38 -6.25 19.62
C PHE A 53 1.82 -6.32 20.14
N PRO A 54 2.75 -7.02 19.43
CA PRO A 54 4.09 -7.26 19.93
C PRO A 54 4.90 -5.97 20.12
N LYS A 55 5.49 -5.80 21.30
CA LYS A 55 6.37 -4.66 21.58
C LYS A 55 7.63 -4.69 20.73
N GLU A 56 8.14 -5.88 20.47
CA GLU A 56 9.32 -6.12 19.64
C GLU A 56 9.11 -5.59 18.21
N GLU A 57 7.89 -5.72 17.70
CA GLU A 57 7.52 -5.20 16.39
C GLU A 57 7.52 -3.67 16.36
N MET A 58 6.97 -3.05 17.40
CA MET A 58 7.00 -1.59 17.54
C MET A 58 8.43 -1.05 17.67
N GLU A 59 9.30 -1.73 18.40
CA GLU A 59 10.71 -1.35 18.52
C GLU A 59 11.47 -1.56 17.19
N GLU A 60 11.13 -2.60 16.39
CA GLU A 60 11.70 -2.78 15.06
C GLU A 60 11.32 -1.63 14.13
N LEU A 61 10.05 -1.23 14.09
CA LEU A 61 9.59 -0.10 13.30
C LEU A 61 10.30 1.20 13.72
N LYS A 62 10.45 1.47 15.01
CA LYS A 62 11.21 2.63 15.53
C LYS A 62 12.67 2.62 15.06
N ARG A 63 13.36 1.46 15.14
CA ARG A 63 14.75 1.33 14.67
C ARG A 63 14.91 1.67 13.19
N ARG A 64 13.87 1.43 12.40
CA ARG A 64 13.80 1.78 10.97
C ARG A 64 13.48 3.25 10.70
N GLY A 65 13.22 4.04 11.74
CA GLY A 65 12.90 5.46 11.62
C GLY A 65 11.41 5.74 11.44
N VAL A 66 10.55 4.78 11.83
CA VAL A 66 9.11 4.97 11.89
C VAL A 66 8.76 5.62 13.24
N GLN A 67 8.08 6.75 13.20
CA GLN A 67 7.54 7.42 14.38
C GLN A 67 6.15 6.86 14.70
N LEU A 68 5.93 6.47 15.95
CA LEU A 68 4.70 5.79 16.40
C LEU A 68 3.86 6.66 17.34
N GLU A 69 4.08 7.97 17.40
CA GLU A 69 3.30 8.89 18.23
C GLU A 69 1.81 8.89 17.84
N GLY A 70 1.50 8.68 16.55
CA GLY A 70 0.15 8.56 16.04
C GLY A 70 -0.47 7.16 16.17
N VAL A 71 0.20 6.22 16.86
CA VAL A 71 -0.33 4.86 17.09
C VAL A 71 -0.98 4.78 18.46
N GLU A 72 -2.31 4.60 18.48
CA GLU A 72 -3.07 4.40 19.71
C GLU A 72 -2.91 2.95 20.20
N ILE A 73 -2.69 2.77 21.51
CA ILE A 73 -2.61 1.45 22.15
C ILE A 73 -3.79 1.29 23.13
N VAL A 74 -4.73 0.42 22.77
CA VAL A 74 -5.92 0.13 23.58
C VAL A 74 -5.63 -1.04 24.52
N LYS A 75 -5.82 -0.83 25.84
CA LYS A 75 -5.37 -1.77 26.87
C LYS A 75 -6.35 -2.92 27.17
N ASP A 76 -7.59 -2.82 26.72
CA ASP A 76 -8.69 -3.74 27.05
C ASP A 76 -9.28 -4.44 25.82
N LYS A 77 -8.77 -4.17 24.63
CA LYS A 77 -9.19 -4.81 23.38
C LYS A 77 -8.00 -5.41 22.64
N LYS A 78 -8.30 -6.41 21.80
CA LYS A 78 -7.32 -7.02 20.89
C LYS A 78 -7.11 -6.16 19.66
N SER A 79 -5.98 -6.35 19.00
CA SER A 79 -5.68 -5.81 17.68
C SER A 79 -6.62 -6.37 16.62
N PHE A 80 -6.79 -5.64 15.51
CA PHE A 80 -7.50 -6.13 14.34
C PHE A 80 -6.89 -7.46 13.87
N PHE A 81 -7.76 -8.41 13.51
CA PHE A 81 -7.36 -9.73 13.01
C PHE A 81 -8.11 -10.05 11.72
N TRP A 82 -7.36 -10.52 10.74
CA TRP A 82 -7.88 -11.03 9.49
C TRP A 82 -7.36 -12.43 9.20
N SER A 83 -8.20 -13.30 8.64
CA SER A 83 -7.78 -14.61 8.15
C SER A 83 -8.29 -14.83 6.74
N GLY A 84 -7.41 -15.32 5.87
CA GLY A 84 -7.73 -15.59 4.48
C GLY A 84 -7.03 -16.82 3.93
N ARG A 85 -7.66 -17.40 2.89
CA ARG A 85 -7.11 -18.51 2.12
C ARG A 85 -6.95 -18.09 0.67
N TYR A 86 -5.74 -18.18 0.16
CA TYR A 86 -5.44 -17.98 -1.26
C TYR A 86 -5.65 -19.25 -2.06
N HIS A 87 -6.15 -19.07 -3.28
CA HIS A 87 -6.32 -20.15 -4.25
C HIS A 87 -5.00 -20.43 -4.98
N GLU A 88 -4.99 -21.47 -5.84
CA GLU A 88 -3.81 -21.89 -6.61
C GLU A 88 -3.23 -20.79 -7.51
N ASP A 89 -4.07 -19.83 -7.93
CA ASP A 89 -3.66 -18.68 -8.75
C ASP A 89 -2.93 -17.57 -7.96
N MET A 90 -2.85 -17.69 -6.63
CA MET A 90 -2.24 -16.72 -5.71
C MET A 90 -2.74 -15.27 -5.85
N ASN A 91 -3.79 -15.05 -6.64
CA ASN A 91 -4.44 -13.76 -6.86
C ASN A 91 -5.84 -13.70 -6.24
N SER A 92 -6.56 -14.84 -6.28
CA SER A 92 -7.89 -14.98 -5.69
C SER A 92 -7.79 -15.46 -4.25
N ARG A 93 -8.65 -14.93 -3.37
CA ARG A 93 -8.69 -15.36 -1.96
C ARG A 93 -10.08 -15.33 -1.39
N ASP A 94 -10.33 -16.21 -0.42
CA ASP A 94 -11.48 -16.20 0.46
C ASP A 94 -11.11 -15.54 1.79
N THR A 95 -11.95 -14.63 2.27
CA THR A 95 -11.86 -14.14 3.66
C THR A 95 -12.56 -15.14 4.57
N LEU A 96 -11.84 -15.67 5.54
CA LEU A 96 -12.37 -16.66 6.50
C LEU A 96 -12.86 -16.00 7.78
N VAL A 97 -12.09 -15.02 8.31
CA VAL A 97 -12.41 -14.31 9.55
C VAL A 97 -12.02 -12.83 9.39
N THR A 98 -12.83 -11.96 9.98
CA THR A 98 -12.51 -10.53 10.15
C THR A 98 -13.00 -10.09 11.52
N ASP A 99 -12.07 -9.96 12.46
CA ASP A 99 -12.34 -9.44 13.81
C ASP A 99 -11.88 -7.98 13.89
N LEU A 100 -12.82 -7.05 13.84
CA LEU A 100 -12.49 -5.63 13.85
C LEU A 100 -11.79 -5.19 15.14
N ASN A 101 -12.19 -5.74 16.30
CA ASN A 101 -11.59 -5.44 17.60
C ASN A 101 -11.41 -3.92 17.82
N VAL A 102 -10.16 -3.46 18.04
CA VAL A 102 -9.86 -2.01 18.22
C VAL A 102 -10.22 -1.17 17.00
N LEU A 103 -10.19 -1.75 15.79
CA LEU A 103 -10.44 -1.01 14.55
C LEU A 103 -11.89 -0.52 14.45
N ALA A 104 -12.85 -1.19 15.13
CA ALA A 104 -14.26 -0.80 15.13
C ALA A 104 -14.49 0.62 15.67
N ASP A 105 -13.65 1.06 16.61
CA ASP A 105 -13.77 2.36 17.28
C ASP A 105 -12.66 3.34 16.84
N PHE A 106 -11.86 2.99 15.84
CA PHE A 106 -10.71 3.79 15.44
C PHE A 106 -11.13 5.19 14.95
N LYS A 107 -10.63 6.18 15.65
CA LYS A 107 -10.77 7.61 15.31
C LYS A 107 -9.38 8.23 15.28
N PRO A 108 -8.71 8.22 14.11
CA PRO A 108 -7.35 8.71 14.02
C PRO A 108 -7.24 10.16 14.46
N VAL A 109 -6.19 10.44 15.20
CA VAL A 109 -5.79 11.81 15.57
C VAL A 109 -4.39 12.04 15.02
N ILE A 110 -4.22 13.11 14.26
CA ILE A 110 -2.90 13.49 13.74
C ILE A 110 -2.14 14.25 14.83
N PRO A 111 -1.01 13.73 15.34
CA PRO A 111 -0.17 14.45 16.28
C PRO A 111 0.28 15.80 15.71
N GLU A 112 0.45 16.80 16.58
CA GLU A 112 0.94 18.14 16.17
C GLU A 112 2.32 18.05 15.49
N SER A 113 3.18 17.14 15.95
CA SER A 113 4.49 16.85 15.36
C SER A 113 4.45 16.29 13.93
N TYR A 114 3.27 15.80 13.48
CA TYR A 114 3.09 15.27 12.12
C TYR A 114 2.52 16.31 11.15
N GLN A 115 2.07 17.46 11.66
CA GLN A 115 1.57 18.55 10.82
C GLN A 115 2.68 19.07 9.88
N GLY A 116 2.31 19.46 8.67
CA GLY A 116 3.25 19.91 7.65
C GLY A 116 3.97 18.78 6.91
N ALA A 117 3.52 17.52 7.05
CA ALA A 117 4.05 16.42 6.25
C ALA A 117 3.76 16.65 4.75
N GLU A 118 4.78 16.43 3.93
CA GLU A 118 4.71 16.69 2.49
C GLU A 118 4.01 15.59 1.70
N PHE A 119 3.96 14.36 2.25
CA PHE A 119 3.38 13.18 1.63
C PHE A 119 2.43 12.48 2.59
N LEU A 120 1.29 12.02 2.07
CA LEU A 120 0.30 11.24 2.81
C LEU A 120 -0.05 9.98 2.04
N MET A 121 0.08 8.82 2.72
CA MET A 121 -0.43 7.53 2.26
C MET A 121 -1.62 7.11 3.12
N LEU A 122 -2.78 7.03 2.50
CA LEU A 122 -4.00 6.51 3.08
C LEU A 122 -4.13 5.02 2.68
N GLY A 123 -3.72 4.14 3.56
CA GLY A 123 -3.90 2.69 3.39
C GLY A 123 -5.37 2.29 3.48
N ASN A 124 -5.61 1.01 3.26
CA ASN A 124 -6.96 0.45 3.26
C ASN A 124 -7.66 0.62 4.61
N LEU A 125 -8.59 1.55 4.68
CA LEU A 125 -9.48 1.87 5.81
C LEU A 125 -10.84 2.34 5.27
N ALA A 126 -11.83 2.45 6.17
CA ALA A 126 -13.12 3.04 5.80
C ALA A 126 -12.94 4.44 5.19
N PRO A 127 -13.57 4.75 4.04
CA PRO A 127 -13.40 6.04 3.35
C PRO A 127 -13.71 7.26 4.21
N ALA A 128 -14.66 7.15 5.15
CA ALA A 128 -14.96 8.20 6.11
C ALA A 128 -13.77 8.49 7.05
N ILE A 129 -13.01 7.46 7.45
CA ILE A 129 -11.79 7.60 8.25
C ILE A 129 -10.71 8.30 7.42
N GLN A 130 -10.52 7.89 6.17
CA GLN A 130 -9.55 8.51 5.26
C GLN A 130 -9.87 10.00 5.04
N THR A 131 -11.14 10.35 4.85
CA THR A 131 -11.61 11.75 4.77
C THR A 131 -11.33 12.51 6.07
N SER A 132 -11.59 11.90 7.23
CA SER A 132 -11.33 12.51 8.53
C SER A 132 -9.85 12.85 8.72
N VAL A 133 -8.93 11.99 8.26
CA VAL A 133 -7.50 12.27 8.30
C VAL A 133 -7.13 13.50 7.46
N ILE A 134 -7.59 13.54 6.21
CA ILE A 134 -7.32 14.69 5.32
C ILE A 134 -7.79 16.00 5.95
N ASN A 135 -8.98 16.01 6.55
CA ASN A 135 -9.58 17.20 7.15
C ASN A 135 -8.88 17.70 8.43
N GLN A 136 -8.02 16.88 9.05
CA GLN A 136 -7.23 17.28 10.22
C GLN A 136 -5.88 17.94 9.85
N LEU A 137 -5.47 17.87 8.59
CA LEU A 137 -4.22 18.48 8.14
C LEU A 137 -4.37 20.00 8.06
N LYS A 138 -3.44 20.72 8.67
CA LYS A 138 -3.38 22.22 8.62
C LYS A 138 -2.98 22.73 7.24
N GLU A 139 -2.11 21.95 6.57
CA GLU A 139 -1.64 22.23 5.21
C GLU A 139 -1.82 20.98 4.35
N ARG A 140 -2.24 21.16 3.10
CA ARG A 140 -2.39 20.04 2.18
C ARG A 140 -1.01 19.47 1.81
N PRO A 141 -0.79 18.18 1.94
CA PRO A 141 0.40 17.52 1.41
C PRO A 141 0.59 17.76 -0.09
N LYS A 142 1.84 17.74 -0.52
CA LYS A 142 2.23 17.81 -1.92
C LYS A 142 1.62 16.69 -2.76
N LEU A 143 1.48 15.50 -2.15
CA LEU A 143 0.85 14.34 -2.75
C LEU A 143 0.08 13.54 -1.70
N ILE A 144 -1.19 13.26 -2.01
CA ILE A 144 -2.05 12.35 -1.24
C ILE A 144 -2.30 11.11 -2.10
N VAL A 145 -1.82 9.97 -1.63
CA VAL A 145 -2.00 8.66 -2.25
C VAL A 145 -2.99 7.85 -1.42
N MET A 146 -3.91 7.16 -2.05
CA MET A 146 -4.93 6.36 -1.40
C MET A 146 -4.94 4.95 -1.97
N ASP A 147 -5.05 3.96 -1.10
CA ASP A 147 -5.47 2.59 -1.45
C ASP A 147 -6.89 2.33 -0.93
N THR A 148 -7.59 1.39 -1.54
CA THR A 148 -8.95 0.99 -1.18
C THR A 148 -9.15 -0.50 -1.47
N MET A 149 -10.36 -1.02 -1.24
CA MET A 149 -10.70 -2.41 -1.57
C MET A 149 -12.18 -2.53 -1.98
N ASN A 150 -12.50 -3.65 -2.60
CA ASN A 150 -13.84 -3.99 -3.06
C ASN A 150 -14.93 -3.84 -1.99
N PHE A 151 -14.65 -4.20 -0.74
CA PHE A 151 -15.60 -4.09 0.37
C PHE A 151 -16.18 -2.68 0.52
N TRP A 152 -15.33 -1.64 0.44
CA TRP A 152 -15.81 -0.26 0.55
C TRP A 152 -16.62 0.19 -0.66
N MET A 153 -16.38 -0.40 -1.84
CA MET A 153 -17.20 -0.16 -3.02
C MET A 153 -18.62 -0.72 -2.89
N GLU A 154 -18.79 -1.76 -2.05
CA GLU A 154 -20.09 -2.39 -1.81
C GLU A 154 -20.88 -1.66 -0.71
N ILE A 155 -20.24 -1.26 0.39
CA ILE A 155 -20.96 -0.78 1.58
C ILE A 155 -20.80 0.72 1.85
N ALA A 156 -19.84 1.41 1.22
CA ALA A 156 -19.50 2.81 1.51
C ALA A 156 -19.17 3.63 0.25
N MET A 157 -19.85 3.36 -0.87
CA MET A 157 -19.56 3.98 -2.17
C MET A 157 -19.67 5.51 -2.13
N ASP A 158 -20.63 6.08 -1.40
CA ASP A 158 -20.80 7.53 -1.34
C ASP A 158 -19.65 8.21 -0.59
N ASP A 159 -19.20 7.64 0.53
CA ASP A 159 -18.03 8.12 1.25
C ASP A 159 -16.75 7.94 0.41
N LEU A 160 -16.66 6.83 -0.34
CA LEU A 160 -15.54 6.59 -1.28
C LEU A 160 -15.47 7.69 -2.34
N LYS A 161 -16.59 8.09 -2.93
CA LYS A 161 -16.66 9.20 -3.90
C LYS A 161 -16.27 10.54 -3.29
N VAL A 162 -16.52 10.75 -1.98
CA VAL A 162 -16.10 11.96 -1.27
C VAL A 162 -14.58 12.02 -1.13
N VAL A 163 -13.94 10.94 -0.68
CA VAL A 163 -12.50 10.91 -0.50
C VAL A 163 -11.74 10.91 -1.84
N LEU A 164 -12.26 10.27 -2.88
CA LEU A 164 -11.66 10.28 -4.22
C LEU A 164 -11.46 11.70 -4.79
N LYS A 165 -12.35 12.63 -4.45
CA LYS A 165 -12.22 14.04 -4.87
C LYS A 165 -11.10 14.79 -4.14
N GLN A 166 -10.57 14.23 -3.06
CA GLN A 166 -9.59 14.88 -2.19
C GLN A 166 -8.18 14.32 -2.38
N VAL A 167 -8.02 13.18 -3.04
CA VAL A 167 -6.72 12.54 -3.26
C VAL A 167 -6.15 12.86 -4.64
N ASP A 168 -4.83 12.79 -4.76
CA ASP A 168 -4.15 13.05 -6.03
C ASP A 168 -3.94 11.76 -6.83
N LEU A 169 -3.72 10.63 -6.14
CA LEU A 169 -3.46 9.33 -6.75
C LEU A 169 -4.24 8.22 -6.05
N LEU A 170 -4.91 7.40 -6.84
CA LEU A 170 -5.57 6.18 -6.38
C LEU A 170 -4.77 4.95 -6.79
N LEU A 171 -4.61 4.01 -5.85
CA LEU A 171 -4.12 2.66 -6.08
C LEU A 171 -5.30 1.69 -6.03
N VAL A 172 -5.45 0.84 -7.02
CA VAL A 172 -6.44 -0.25 -7.07
C VAL A 172 -5.85 -1.46 -7.79
N ASN A 173 -6.40 -2.64 -7.57
CA ASN A 173 -6.16 -3.76 -8.47
C ASN A 173 -7.11 -3.70 -9.68
N ASP A 174 -6.90 -4.58 -10.65
CA ASP A 174 -7.67 -4.59 -11.89
C ASP A 174 -9.14 -5.02 -11.68
N ALA A 175 -9.41 -5.91 -10.72
CA ALA A 175 -10.77 -6.30 -10.35
C ALA A 175 -11.52 -5.13 -9.70
N GLU A 176 -10.87 -4.43 -8.78
CA GLU A 176 -11.40 -3.23 -8.11
C GLU A 176 -11.67 -2.10 -9.12
N ALA A 177 -10.76 -1.88 -10.09
CA ALA A 177 -10.98 -0.89 -11.14
C ALA A 177 -12.21 -1.20 -12.00
N ARG A 178 -12.42 -2.48 -12.33
CA ARG A 178 -13.60 -2.93 -13.06
C ARG A 178 -14.86 -2.80 -12.22
N GLN A 179 -14.83 -3.19 -10.95
CA GLN A 179 -15.97 -3.10 -10.03
C GLN A 179 -16.41 -1.64 -9.83
N LEU A 180 -15.44 -0.74 -9.55
CA LEU A 180 -15.72 0.68 -9.32
C LEU A 180 -16.38 1.38 -10.49
N THR A 181 -16.14 0.90 -11.73
CA THR A 181 -16.57 1.58 -12.95
C THR A 181 -17.56 0.82 -13.81
N GLY A 182 -17.72 -0.49 -13.60
CA GLY A 182 -18.47 -1.36 -14.49
C GLY A 182 -17.80 -1.59 -15.87
N GLN A 183 -16.53 -1.16 -16.05
CA GLN A 183 -15.82 -1.24 -17.31
C GLN A 183 -14.86 -2.43 -17.34
N PHE A 184 -14.96 -3.32 -18.34
CA PHE A 184 -14.01 -4.42 -18.52
C PHE A 184 -12.62 -3.95 -19.00
N SER A 185 -12.59 -2.96 -19.90
CA SER A 185 -11.34 -2.36 -20.38
C SER A 185 -10.71 -1.49 -19.31
N LEU A 186 -9.47 -1.81 -18.90
CA LEU A 186 -8.75 -1.03 -17.90
C LEU A 186 -8.48 0.41 -18.35
N VAL A 187 -8.31 0.66 -19.65
CA VAL A 187 -8.16 2.02 -20.19
C VAL A 187 -9.47 2.82 -20.05
N LYS A 188 -10.64 2.19 -20.26
CA LYS A 188 -11.93 2.84 -20.02
C LYS A 188 -12.19 3.03 -18.53
N ALA A 189 -11.87 2.02 -17.72
CA ALA A 189 -11.96 2.11 -16.26
C ALA A 189 -11.11 3.28 -15.72
N ALA A 190 -9.85 3.39 -16.18
CA ALA A 190 -8.96 4.48 -15.78
C ALA A 190 -9.54 5.86 -16.10
N LYS A 191 -10.08 6.06 -17.30
CA LYS A 191 -10.75 7.32 -17.68
C LYS A 191 -11.92 7.65 -16.75
N SER A 192 -12.75 6.65 -16.43
CA SER A 192 -13.90 6.83 -15.53
C SER A 192 -13.45 7.15 -14.09
N ILE A 193 -12.42 6.47 -13.56
CA ILE A 193 -11.89 6.72 -12.21
C ILE A 193 -11.28 8.13 -12.11
N MET A 194 -10.48 8.54 -13.09
CA MET A 194 -9.89 9.88 -13.08
C MET A 194 -10.95 11.00 -13.12
N GLN A 195 -12.12 10.75 -13.72
CA GLN A 195 -13.26 11.68 -13.66
C GLN A 195 -13.92 11.76 -12.28
N MET A 196 -13.66 10.78 -11.38
CA MET A 196 -14.14 10.81 -10.00
C MET A 196 -13.30 11.70 -9.07
N GLY A 197 -12.08 12.11 -9.49
CA GLY A 197 -11.25 13.04 -8.73
C GLY A 197 -9.73 12.87 -8.90
N PRO A 198 -9.17 11.67 -8.77
CA PRO A 198 -7.72 11.48 -8.80
C PRO A 198 -7.10 11.91 -10.14
N LYS A 199 -5.96 12.62 -10.07
CA LYS A 199 -5.18 13.02 -11.27
C LYS A 199 -4.37 11.86 -11.83
N TYR A 200 -3.95 10.97 -10.95
CA TYR A 200 -3.14 9.80 -11.25
C TYR A 200 -3.86 8.54 -10.79
N LEU A 201 -3.70 7.48 -11.54
CA LEU A 201 -4.24 6.17 -11.19
C LEU A 201 -3.18 5.10 -11.43
N ILE A 202 -3.00 4.21 -10.44
CA ILE A 202 -2.22 2.99 -10.63
C ILE A 202 -3.17 1.80 -10.53
N ILE A 203 -3.18 0.96 -11.57
CA ILE A 203 -3.89 -0.32 -11.58
C ILE A 203 -2.88 -1.44 -11.45
N LYS A 204 -2.86 -2.08 -10.28
CA LYS A 204 -2.03 -3.25 -9.95
C LYS A 204 -2.66 -4.50 -10.59
N LYS A 205 -1.86 -5.38 -11.17
CA LYS A 205 -2.33 -6.57 -11.91
C LYS A 205 -1.60 -7.85 -11.46
N GLY A 206 -1.19 -7.92 -10.20
CA GLY A 206 -0.47 -9.06 -9.65
C GLY A 206 0.80 -9.37 -10.46
N GLU A 207 0.96 -10.62 -10.87
CA GLU A 207 2.09 -11.09 -11.68
C GLU A 207 2.20 -10.43 -13.06
N HIS A 208 1.14 -9.75 -13.50
CA HIS A 208 1.11 -9.03 -14.78
C HIS A 208 1.52 -7.56 -14.65
N GLY A 209 2.12 -7.14 -13.53
CA GLY A 209 2.67 -5.80 -13.34
C GLY A 209 1.64 -4.74 -12.97
N ALA A 210 1.89 -3.49 -13.38
CA ALA A 210 1.04 -2.35 -13.06
C ALA A 210 0.97 -1.34 -14.21
N LEU A 211 -0.16 -0.63 -14.28
CA LEU A 211 -0.39 0.46 -15.22
C LEU A 211 -0.50 1.78 -14.44
N LEU A 212 0.24 2.80 -14.86
CA LEU A 212 0.10 4.18 -14.38
C LEU A 212 -0.59 5.01 -15.44
N PHE A 213 -1.61 5.75 -15.06
CA PHE A 213 -2.36 6.67 -15.93
C PHE A 213 -2.27 8.10 -15.41
N HIS A 214 -2.10 9.05 -16.33
CA HIS A 214 -2.20 10.48 -16.10
C HIS A 214 -2.71 11.17 -17.38
N GLY A 215 -3.92 11.68 -17.38
CA GLY A 215 -4.53 12.23 -18.58
C GLY A 215 -4.60 11.22 -19.73
N ALA A 216 -3.86 11.49 -20.81
CA ALA A 216 -3.71 10.57 -21.96
C ALA A 216 -2.48 9.66 -21.83
N ASP A 217 -1.58 9.95 -20.91
CA ASP A 217 -0.34 9.19 -20.73
C ASP A 217 -0.59 7.88 -19.99
N VAL A 218 0.07 6.83 -20.47
CA VAL A 218 0.03 5.50 -19.85
C VAL A 218 1.46 4.96 -19.78
N PHE A 219 1.82 4.43 -18.63
CA PHE A 219 3.08 3.70 -18.44
C PHE A 219 2.78 2.30 -17.91
N PHE A 220 3.45 1.31 -18.46
CA PHE A 220 3.39 -0.08 -18.00
C PHE A 220 4.70 -0.46 -17.30
N ALA A 221 4.59 -0.96 -16.08
CA ALA A 221 5.68 -1.59 -15.33
C ALA A 221 5.42 -3.09 -15.26
N PRO A 222 6.38 -3.97 -15.59
CA PRO A 222 6.23 -5.40 -15.40
C PRO A 222 6.23 -5.74 -13.91
N ALA A 223 5.75 -6.94 -13.57
CA ALA A 223 6.17 -7.61 -12.35
C ALA A 223 7.48 -8.36 -12.59
N LEU A 224 8.25 -8.65 -11.54
CA LEU A 224 9.38 -9.55 -11.65
C LEU A 224 8.85 -10.99 -11.69
N PRO A 225 9.18 -11.80 -12.69
CA PRO A 225 8.85 -13.22 -12.69
C PRO A 225 9.59 -13.93 -11.54
N LEU A 226 8.84 -14.47 -10.60
CA LEU A 226 9.34 -15.26 -9.49
C LEU A 226 8.93 -16.72 -9.69
N GLU A 227 9.81 -17.65 -9.34
CA GLU A 227 9.51 -19.09 -9.40
C GLU A 227 8.45 -19.47 -8.36
N ASP A 228 8.62 -18.95 -7.13
CA ASP A 228 7.72 -19.21 -6.02
C ASP A 228 7.16 -17.91 -5.42
N VAL A 229 5.85 -17.89 -5.17
CA VAL A 229 5.14 -16.83 -4.45
C VAL A 229 4.51 -17.48 -3.22
N PHE A 230 5.11 -17.26 -2.04
CA PHE A 230 4.68 -17.91 -0.80
C PHE A 230 3.45 -17.25 -0.17
N ASP A 231 3.42 -15.90 -0.17
CA ASP A 231 2.35 -15.13 0.47
C ASP A 231 2.14 -13.79 -0.26
N PRO A 232 1.03 -13.60 -0.98
CA PRO A 232 0.73 -12.34 -1.65
C PRO A 232 0.13 -11.27 -0.72
N THR A 233 -0.13 -11.60 0.56
CA THR A 233 -0.70 -10.66 1.54
C THR A 233 0.25 -9.48 1.76
N GLY A 234 -0.29 -8.28 1.70
CA GLY A 234 0.49 -7.06 1.88
C GLY A 234 1.37 -6.65 0.69
N ALA A 235 1.38 -7.43 -0.42
CA ALA A 235 2.15 -7.05 -1.61
C ALA A 235 1.69 -5.70 -2.19
N GLY A 236 0.38 -5.45 -2.22
CA GLY A 236 -0.19 -4.17 -2.64
C GLY A 236 0.22 -2.99 -1.75
N ASP A 237 0.19 -3.19 -0.44
CA ASP A 237 0.62 -2.20 0.55
C ASP A 237 2.13 -1.96 0.49
N THR A 238 2.91 -3.02 0.31
CA THR A 238 4.36 -2.95 0.11
C THR A 238 4.72 -2.19 -1.17
N PHE A 239 3.99 -2.46 -2.26
CA PHE A 239 4.09 -1.67 -3.48
C PHE A 239 3.83 -0.18 -3.22
N ALA A 240 2.74 0.13 -2.53
CA ALA A 240 2.39 1.50 -2.18
C ALA A 240 3.46 2.18 -1.33
N GLY A 241 4.03 1.46 -0.34
CA GLY A 241 5.12 1.93 0.50
C GLY A 241 6.40 2.22 -0.28
N GLY A 242 6.81 1.32 -1.18
CA GLY A 242 7.96 1.53 -2.07
C GLY A 242 7.76 2.70 -3.02
N PHE A 243 6.57 2.80 -3.62
CA PHE A 243 6.18 3.87 -4.52
C PHE A 243 6.25 5.24 -3.84
N ILE A 244 5.49 5.43 -2.75
CA ILE A 244 5.44 6.73 -2.07
C ILE A 244 6.74 7.06 -1.33
N GLY A 245 7.44 6.04 -0.82
CA GLY A 245 8.76 6.20 -0.21
C GLY A 245 9.79 6.77 -1.18
N HIS A 246 9.80 6.27 -2.44
CA HIS A 246 10.67 6.82 -3.48
C HIS A 246 10.31 8.28 -3.81
N LEU A 247 9.02 8.60 -3.97
CA LEU A 247 8.59 9.97 -4.24
C LEU A 247 8.92 10.92 -3.08
N ALA A 248 8.72 10.48 -1.84
CA ALA A 248 9.09 11.26 -0.66
C ALA A 248 10.60 11.46 -0.54
N ARG A 249 11.42 10.47 -0.92
CA ARG A 249 12.88 10.62 -0.96
C ARG A 249 13.33 11.68 -1.95
N THR A 250 12.75 11.67 -3.15
CA THR A 250 13.18 12.55 -4.25
C THR A 250 12.53 13.93 -4.20
N GLY A 251 11.34 14.05 -3.58
CA GLY A 251 10.52 15.25 -3.61
C GLY A 251 9.94 15.61 -4.98
N ASP A 252 10.18 14.81 -5.98
CA ASP A 252 9.72 15.00 -7.35
C ASP A 252 8.49 14.14 -7.61
N ILE A 253 7.35 14.78 -7.93
CA ILE A 253 6.08 14.16 -8.27
C ILE A 253 5.78 14.20 -9.77
N SER A 254 6.79 14.44 -10.62
CA SER A 254 6.62 14.38 -12.07
C SER A 254 6.23 12.97 -12.54
N PHE A 255 5.54 12.90 -13.66
CA PHE A 255 5.15 11.63 -14.26
C PHE A 255 6.36 10.72 -14.56
N GLU A 256 7.48 11.31 -15.00
CA GLU A 256 8.74 10.58 -15.22
C GLU A 256 9.32 9.98 -13.94
N ASN A 257 9.22 10.69 -12.81
CA ASN A 257 9.65 10.12 -11.54
C ASN A 257 8.65 9.11 -10.98
N MET A 258 7.35 9.27 -11.25
CA MET A 258 6.35 8.26 -10.91
C MET A 258 6.57 6.93 -11.65
N LYS A 259 7.06 6.94 -12.90
CA LYS A 259 7.48 5.72 -13.61
C LYS A 259 8.58 4.97 -12.86
N ARG A 260 9.58 5.72 -12.34
CA ARG A 260 10.66 5.13 -11.51
C ARG A 260 10.09 4.60 -10.18
N ALA A 261 9.20 5.36 -9.56
CA ALA A 261 8.56 4.99 -8.30
C ALA A 261 7.75 3.69 -8.42
N ILE A 262 7.06 3.45 -9.54
CA ILE A 262 6.35 2.17 -9.80
C ILE A 262 7.32 1.00 -9.86
N ILE A 263 8.47 1.14 -10.51
CA ILE A 263 9.48 0.07 -10.54
C ILE A 263 10.00 -0.20 -9.12
N VAL A 264 10.23 0.85 -8.33
CA VAL A 264 10.61 0.69 -6.91
C VAL A 264 9.51 -0.02 -6.12
N GLY A 265 8.24 0.37 -6.30
CA GLY A 265 7.10 -0.30 -5.70
C GLY A 265 7.00 -1.77 -6.08
N SER A 266 7.16 -2.09 -7.38
CA SER A 266 7.16 -3.47 -7.88
C SER A 266 8.32 -4.29 -7.30
N ALA A 267 9.51 -3.69 -7.19
CA ALA A 267 10.66 -4.34 -6.57
C ALA A 267 10.41 -4.66 -5.09
N MET A 268 9.84 -3.72 -4.33
CA MET A 268 9.49 -3.96 -2.93
C MET A 268 8.41 -5.04 -2.79
N ALA A 269 7.36 -5.00 -3.61
CA ALA A 269 6.30 -6.01 -3.61
C ALA A 269 6.84 -7.41 -3.93
N SER A 270 7.82 -7.53 -4.84
CA SER A 270 8.45 -8.80 -5.17
C SER A 270 9.21 -9.45 -4.00
N PHE A 271 9.77 -8.64 -3.08
CA PHE A 271 10.34 -9.17 -1.84
C PHE A 271 9.25 -9.63 -0.85
N CYS A 272 8.14 -8.88 -0.76
CA CYS A 272 7.06 -9.21 0.15
C CYS A 272 6.57 -10.64 -0.04
N VAL A 273 6.38 -11.05 -1.28
CA VAL A 273 5.79 -12.35 -1.62
C VAL A 273 6.72 -13.57 -1.46
N GLU A 274 8.01 -13.34 -1.17
CA GLU A 274 9.02 -14.40 -0.99
C GLU A 274 8.89 -15.14 0.35
N LYS A 275 8.21 -14.57 1.35
CA LYS A 275 8.01 -15.17 2.69
C LYS A 275 6.67 -14.75 3.27
N PHE A 276 6.15 -15.53 4.21
CA PHE A 276 4.95 -15.18 4.95
C PHE A 276 5.11 -13.89 5.75
N GLY A 277 4.11 -13.01 5.64
CA GLY A 277 4.05 -11.73 6.33
C GLY A 277 5.21 -10.77 5.98
N PRO A 278 5.57 -9.83 6.86
CA PRO A 278 6.63 -8.87 6.60
C PRO A 278 8.06 -9.43 6.81
N THR A 279 8.22 -10.75 6.93
CA THR A 279 9.50 -11.39 7.30
C THR A 279 10.61 -11.00 6.34
N ARG A 280 10.40 -11.14 5.03
CA ARG A 280 11.43 -10.78 4.05
C ARG A 280 11.74 -9.29 4.03
N LEU A 281 10.75 -8.43 4.24
CA LEU A 281 10.93 -6.97 4.29
C LEU A 281 11.80 -6.53 5.47
N LYS A 282 11.89 -7.31 6.53
CA LYS A 282 12.77 -7.07 7.68
C LYS A 282 14.23 -7.40 7.39
N GLU A 283 14.49 -8.29 6.44
CA GLU A 283 15.81 -8.84 6.14
C GLU A 283 16.52 -8.12 4.99
N ILE A 284 15.77 -7.46 4.10
CA ILE A 284 16.36 -6.83 2.90
C ILE A 284 17.28 -5.67 3.23
N THR A 285 18.34 -5.55 2.45
CA THR A 285 19.33 -4.49 2.50
C THR A 285 19.16 -3.51 1.33
N SER A 286 19.87 -2.38 1.36
CA SER A 286 19.95 -1.44 0.23
C SER A 286 20.57 -2.06 -1.02
N GLU A 287 21.51 -2.99 -0.82
CA GLU A 287 22.15 -3.76 -1.90
C GLU A 287 21.14 -4.70 -2.57
N ASP A 288 20.32 -5.42 -1.78
CA ASP A 288 19.24 -6.28 -2.30
C ASP A 288 18.26 -5.46 -3.15
N ILE A 289 17.85 -4.30 -2.66
CA ILE A 289 16.92 -3.40 -3.38
C ILE A 289 17.55 -2.91 -4.70
N SER A 290 18.81 -2.49 -4.66
CA SER A 290 19.54 -2.02 -5.84
C SER A 290 19.68 -3.12 -6.89
N PHE A 291 20.04 -4.33 -6.46
CA PHE A 291 20.11 -5.51 -7.32
C PHE A 291 18.75 -5.85 -7.95
N ARG A 292 17.69 -5.85 -7.14
CA ARG A 292 16.32 -6.10 -7.61
C ARG A 292 15.86 -5.07 -8.65
N ILE A 293 16.17 -3.79 -8.45
CA ILE A 293 15.85 -2.73 -9.42
C ILE A 293 16.64 -2.96 -10.72
N GLN A 294 17.90 -3.45 -10.64
CA GLN A 294 18.66 -3.78 -11.83
C GLN A 294 18.04 -4.93 -12.62
N GLN A 295 17.54 -5.98 -11.92
CA GLN A 295 16.79 -7.07 -12.57
C GLN A 295 15.58 -6.55 -13.37
N PHE A 296 14.83 -5.56 -12.84
CA PHE A 296 13.73 -4.93 -13.59
C PHE A 296 14.20 -4.19 -14.85
N LYS A 297 15.36 -3.52 -14.80
CA LYS A 297 15.93 -2.88 -15.99
C LYS A 297 16.29 -3.91 -17.04
N ASP A 298 16.97 -4.98 -16.61
CA ASP A 298 17.42 -6.03 -17.53
C ASP A 298 16.24 -6.77 -18.16
N LEU A 299 15.15 -6.96 -17.40
CA LEU A 299 13.91 -7.62 -17.85
C LEU A 299 13.25 -6.90 -19.03
N VAL A 300 13.36 -5.57 -19.12
CA VAL A 300 12.65 -4.75 -20.12
C VAL A 300 13.61 -4.08 -21.12
N SER A 301 14.92 -4.26 -20.96
CA SER A 301 15.91 -3.70 -21.89
C SER A 301 15.98 -4.51 -23.16
N PHE A 302 15.86 -3.84 -24.31
CA PHE A 302 16.09 -4.42 -25.63
C PHE A 302 16.62 -3.35 -26.59
N GLU A 303 17.37 -3.77 -27.57
CA GLU A 303 17.79 -2.93 -28.68
C GLU A 303 16.98 -3.29 -29.91
N ILE A 304 16.59 -2.28 -30.70
CA ILE A 304 15.91 -2.46 -31.97
C ILE A 304 16.49 -1.49 -32.99
N GLU A 305 16.90 -2.02 -34.15
CA GLU A 305 17.23 -1.21 -35.28
C GLU A 305 15.95 -0.89 -36.07
N LEU A 306 15.66 0.41 -36.23
CA LEU A 306 14.55 0.86 -37.05
C LEU A 306 14.99 0.74 -38.55
N VAL A 307 14.27 -0.08 -39.28
CA VAL A 307 14.47 -0.29 -40.74
C VAL A 307 13.87 0.87 -41.52
#